data_42b9576ee9c6828ba335bebda82c7b39
#
_entry.id   42b9576ee9c6828ba335bebda82c7b39
#
_cell.length_a   1.000
_cell.length_b   1.000
_cell.length_c   1.000
_cell.angle_alpha   90.00
_cell.angle_beta   90.00
_cell.angle_gamma   90.00
#
_symmetry.space_group_name_H-M   'P 1'
#
loop_
_entity.id
_entity.type
_entity.pdbx_description
1 polymer ?
#
loop_
_entity_poly.entity_id
_entity_poly.type
_entity_poly.pdbx_seq_one_letter_code
_entity_poly.pdbx_strand_id
1 'polypeptide(L)'
;MKKFCVIRVVLLMAVSVWSAGAFAAPAEIWVSTEGDDAAAGTEAEPVKSAWMALRKARELRRTGDVAATTEGVRILLKGGVHVLEETLRVRPEDAGTEKAPTVFEAAKGERPVFSGGAVIGGWTRAGDVEGAFSEKARGELWVADVPVFQGRAVDVRQMWVGERKAVKARAQNGEDMERLLEWDRLKETATVRAAALGGVAEAVRGLEMLILQQWEIAILRVKSVRVEGDKAVLTFHAPESRIQFEHPWPQPIMKEGNNAPFFLSGAAAFLDQPGEWWVDVRAGKIYYWPRDGEDMATVRVVTPALETLVEIAGSLERPVTQVVFRGIAFQHGAWTRPGREGHVPLQAGMAMNESYKLSPKGTPDWRSLDNQEWLERLVASVVVRNAEGVRFVRCRFEHGAGSGLDFVKGTKGGAVEGCVFRDLGGSGLQLGSFQDEAEESHLPYNPADQRVVCAGTRIANNLFTDCATEDWGCVGIAVGYAREITIEHNELNNLPYTAVSVGWGWTRSPNAAGKNRVVGNRIFNIATRMADTGGIYTLSAQPGTLVAENAIWDVTPGPWAHDKAHWSYVYLDEGSAFMTVRDNWCPEEKFQKNANGPGNVWEKNGPGVPESVKTRSGLEESFRDLRED
;
A
#
# COMPACT_ATOMS: atom_id res chain seq x y z
N MET A 1 88.92 15.09 -48.73
CA MET A 1 87.66 15.76 -49.10
C MET A 1 86.53 14.81 -48.89
N LYS A 2 85.81 14.98 -47.74
CA LYS A 2 84.66 14.10 -47.34
C LYS A 2 83.39 14.87 -47.61
N LYS A 3 82.50 14.39 -48.46
CA LYS A 3 81.17 14.97 -48.69
C LYS A 3 80.23 14.53 -47.60
N PHE A 4 79.63 15.47 -46.91
CA PHE A 4 78.51 15.24 -45.96
C PHE A 4 77.20 15.22 -46.73
N CYS A 5 76.45 14.11 -46.60
CA CYS A 5 75.08 13.96 -47.12
C CYS A 5 74.11 14.31 -45.97
N VAL A 6 73.30 15.34 -46.12
CA VAL A 6 72.26 15.75 -45.14
C VAL A 6 70.96 15.11 -45.57
N ILE A 7 70.47 14.13 -44.75
CA ILE A 7 69.15 13.53 -44.88
C ILE A 7 68.16 14.42 -44.13
N ARG A 8 67.20 15.04 -44.82
CA ARG A 8 66.05 15.70 -44.23
C ARG A 8 64.99 14.63 -43.91
N VAL A 9 64.72 14.40 -42.62
CA VAL A 9 63.60 13.63 -42.15
C VAL A 9 62.38 14.54 -42.10
N VAL A 10 61.37 14.27 -42.94
CA VAL A 10 60.05 14.92 -42.86
C VAL A 10 59.21 14.12 -41.86
N LEU A 11 58.94 14.75 -40.71
CA LEU A 11 58.03 14.19 -39.68
C LEU A 11 56.60 14.51 -40.12
N LEU A 12 55.85 13.53 -40.64
CA LEU A 12 54.40 13.66 -40.80
C LEU A 12 53.72 13.48 -39.41
N MET A 13 53.25 14.61 -38.83
CA MET A 13 52.32 14.54 -37.70
C MET A 13 50.95 14.09 -38.23
N ALA A 14 50.57 12.86 -37.92
CA ALA A 14 49.18 12.42 -38.05
C ALA A 14 48.36 13.04 -36.93
N VAL A 15 47.56 14.05 -37.26
CA VAL A 15 46.54 14.59 -36.36
C VAL A 15 45.39 13.59 -36.35
N SER A 16 45.33 12.71 -35.33
CA SER A 16 44.16 11.91 -35.05
C SER A 16 43.07 12.84 -34.50
N VAL A 17 42.12 13.21 -35.34
CA VAL A 17 40.88 13.84 -34.94
C VAL A 17 40.09 12.79 -34.18
N TRP A 18 40.16 12.82 -32.85
CA TRP A 18 39.16 12.15 -32.02
C TRP A 18 37.87 12.90 -32.25
N SER A 19 36.99 12.38 -33.09
CA SER A 19 35.59 12.74 -33.09
C SER A 19 35.05 12.32 -31.72
N ALA A 20 34.87 13.27 -30.79
CA ALA A 20 34.02 13.07 -29.67
C ALA A 20 32.63 12.70 -30.22
N GLY A 21 32.32 11.42 -30.26
CA GLY A 21 30.98 10.98 -30.59
C GLY A 21 30.03 11.68 -29.62
N ALA A 22 29.24 12.61 -30.11
CA ALA A 22 28.12 13.13 -29.39
C ALA A 22 27.25 11.92 -29.05
N PHE A 23 27.17 11.53 -27.77
CA PHE A 23 26.19 10.56 -27.33
C PHE A 23 24.83 11.13 -27.74
N ALA A 24 24.04 10.37 -28.49
CA ALA A 24 22.67 10.74 -28.82
C ALA A 24 21.90 10.91 -27.51
N ALA A 25 21.11 11.97 -27.39
CA ALA A 25 20.19 12.09 -26.26
C ALA A 25 19.05 11.06 -26.43
N PRO A 26 18.42 10.56 -25.35
CA PRO A 26 17.26 9.70 -25.44
C PRO A 26 16.12 10.37 -26.21
N ALA A 27 15.27 9.61 -26.86
CA ALA A 27 14.08 10.12 -27.53
C ALA A 27 13.10 10.68 -26.48
N GLU A 28 12.57 11.86 -26.70
CA GLU A 28 11.65 12.52 -25.76
C GLU A 28 10.23 12.56 -26.31
N ILE A 29 9.26 12.24 -25.45
CA ILE A 29 7.83 12.35 -25.72
C ILE A 29 7.19 13.13 -24.57
N TRP A 30 6.56 14.23 -24.91
CA TRP A 30 5.96 15.14 -23.93
C TRP A 30 4.47 14.88 -23.76
N VAL A 31 4.02 14.93 -22.51
CA VAL A 31 2.62 14.73 -22.09
C VAL A 31 2.15 15.95 -21.30
N SER A 32 0.96 16.44 -21.60
CA SER A 32 0.33 17.56 -20.89
C SER A 32 -1.17 17.35 -20.77
N THR A 33 -1.77 17.78 -19.68
CA THR A 33 -3.23 17.76 -19.49
C THR A 33 -3.96 18.58 -20.57
N GLU A 34 -3.31 19.59 -21.13
CA GLU A 34 -3.78 20.46 -22.22
C GLU A 34 -3.32 19.98 -23.61
N GLY A 35 -2.69 18.80 -23.69
CA GLY A 35 -2.18 18.23 -24.95
C GLY A 35 -3.30 17.63 -25.81
N ASP A 36 -2.88 17.17 -27.00
CA ASP A 36 -3.74 16.46 -27.94
C ASP A 36 -3.08 15.13 -28.35
N ASP A 37 -3.81 14.02 -28.24
CA ASP A 37 -3.27 12.70 -28.59
C ASP A 37 -2.97 12.54 -30.11
N ALA A 38 -3.48 13.44 -30.95
CA ALA A 38 -3.09 13.53 -32.35
C ALA A 38 -1.78 14.31 -32.58
N ALA A 39 -1.28 15.03 -31.58
CA ALA A 39 -0.08 15.86 -31.67
C ALA A 39 1.22 15.03 -31.82
N ALA A 40 2.29 15.69 -32.23
CA ALA A 40 3.60 15.06 -32.45
C ALA A 40 4.22 14.44 -31.19
N GLY A 41 3.91 14.96 -30.01
CA GLY A 41 4.52 14.54 -28.74
C GLY A 41 5.82 15.27 -28.43
N THR A 42 6.03 16.44 -29.04
CA THR A 42 7.11 17.35 -28.70
C THR A 42 6.75 18.26 -27.51
N GLU A 43 7.70 19.00 -26.96
CA GLU A 43 7.42 19.96 -25.88
C GLU A 43 6.40 21.04 -26.29
N ALA A 44 6.45 21.48 -27.56
CA ALA A 44 5.53 22.49 -28.12
C ALA A 44 4.17 21.90 -28.47
N GLU A 45 4.12 20.63 -28.87
CA GLU A 45 2.92 19.91 -29.27
C GLU A 45 2.82 18.58 -28.47
N PRO A 46 2.56 18.62 -27.15
CA PRO A 46 2.52 17.43 -26.30
C PRO A 46 1.29 16.59 -26.59
N VAL A 47 1.38 15.29 -26.37
CA VAL A 47 0.20 14.41 -26.31
C VAL A 47 -0.55 14.64 -24.99
N LYS A 48 -1.84 14.27 -24.99
CA LYS A 48 -2.68 14.43 -23.79
C LYS A 48 -2.48 13.26 -22.81
N SER A 49 -2.43 12.04 -23.32
CA SER A 49 -2.46 10.85 -22.47
C SER A 49 -1.11 10.13 -22.39
N ALA A 50 -0.84 9.52 -21.24
CA ALA A 50 0.31 8.65 -21.03
C ALA A 50 0.25 7.39 -21.93
N TRP A 51 -0.95 6.91 -22.28
CA TRP A 51 -1.12 5.79 -23.22
C TRP A 51 -0.61 6.13 -24.62
N MET A 52 -0.94 7.34 -25.11
CA MET A 52 -0.44 7.78 -26.41
C MET A 52 1.06 7.98 -26.40
N ALA A 53 1.61 8.51 -25.32
CA ALA A 53 3.06 8.63 -25.17
C ALA A 53 3.73 7.25 -25.22
N LEU A 54 3.19 6.27 -24.50
CA LEU A 54 3.69 4.91 -24.50
C LEU A 54 3.58 4.25 -25.89
N ARG A 55 2.47 4.47 -26.60
CA ARG A 55 2.30 4.02 -27.98
C ARG A 55 3.35 4.63 -28.92
N LYS A 56 3.64 5.92 -28.80
CA LYS A 56 4.68 6.58 -29.59
C LYS A 56 6.08 6.02 -29.26
N ALA A 57 6.37 5.73 -28.00
CA ALA A 57 7.61 5.10 -27.58
C ALA A 57 7.81 3.72 -28.22
N ARG A 58 6.74 2.90 -28.26
CA ARG A 58 6.77 1.60 -28.98
C ARG A 58 7.05 1.79 -30.46
N GLU A 59 6.41 2.77 -31.09
CA GLU A 59 6.58 3.04 -32.52
C GLU A 59 8.02 3.45 -32.85
N LEU A 60 8.63 4.34 -32.07
CA LEU A 60 10.03 4.73 -32.22
C LEU A 60 10.96 3.50 -32.15
N ARG A 61 10.78 2.63 -31.16
CA ARG A 61 11.57 1.38 -31.07
C ARG A 61 11.31 0.43 -32.22
N ARG A 62 10.06 0.24 -32.62
CA ARG A 62 9.66 -0.65 -33.71
C ARG A 62 10.24 -0.20 -35.08
N THR A 63 10.32 1.10 -35.28
CA THR A 63 10.89 1.67 -36.52
C THR A 63 12.41 1.79 -36.49
N GLY A 64 13.05 1.44 -35.37
CA GLY A 64 14.50 1.46 -35.23
C GLY A 64 15.08 2.87 -35.08
N ASP A 65 14.31 3.80 -34.48
CA ASP A 65 14.84 5.11 -34.12
C ASP A 65 16.13 4.96 -33.30
N VAL A 66 17.18 5.64 -33.69
CA VAL A 66 18.52 5.45 -33.12
C VAL A 66 18.54 5.87 -31.66
N ALA A 67 17.96 7.04 -31.31
CA ALA A 67 17.93 7.51 -29.94
C ALA A 67 17.11 6.58 -29.04
N ALA A 68 15.92 6.16 -29.49
CA ALA A 68 15.05 5.28 -28.73
C ALA A 68 15.66 3.88 -28.49
N THR A 69 16.50 3.39 -29.40
CA THR A 69 17.09 2.05 -29.31
C THR A 69 18.44 2.01 -28.62
N THR A 70 19.21 3.12 -28.60
CA THR A 70 20.55 3.16 -28.01
C THR A 70 20.59 3.88 -26.66
N GLU A 71 19.78 4.93 -26.47
CA GLU A 71 19.77 5.78 -25.27
C GLU A 71 18.45 5.68 -24.49
N GLY A 72 17.40 5.13 -25.10
CA GLY A 72 16.09 4.93 -24.51
C GLY A 72 15.06 5.99 -24.84
N VAL A 73 13.93 5.93 -24.14
CA VAL A 73 12.80 6.85 -24.32
C VAL A 73 12.47 7.51 -22.99
N ARG A 74 12.36 8.83 -22.99
CA ARG A 74 11.87 9.64 -21.87
C ARG A 74 10.46 10.14 -22.18
N ILE A 75 9.50 9.77 -21.36
CA ILE A 75 8.13 10.27 -21.37
C ILE A 75 8.05 11.36 -20.30
N LEU A 76 8.08 12.62 -20.75
CA LEU A 76 8.15 13.82 -19.89
C LEU A 76 6.75 14.33 -19.62
N LEU A 77 6.32 14.30 -18.36
CA LEU A 77 5.01 14.77 -17.94
C LEU A 77 5.10 16.21 -17.43
N LYS A 78 4.31 17.11 -18.02
CA LYS A 78 4.05 18.45 -17.47
C LYS A 78 3.18 18.33 -16.22
N GLY A 79 3.28 19.32 -15.34
CA GLY A 79 2.51 19.38 -14.09
C GLY A 79 1.00 19.34 -14.31
N GLY A 80 0.29 19.06 -13.24
CA GLY A 80 -1.16 18.94 -13.24
C GLY A 80 -1.65 17.51 -12.98
N VAL A 81 -2.96 17.34 -12.96
CA VAL A 81 -3.62 16.07 -12.65
C VAL A 81 -4.00 15.34 -13.94
N HIS A 82 -3.24 14.33 -14.27
CA HIS A 82 -3.50 13.39 -15.37
C HIS A 82 -4.46 12.32 -14.87
N VAL A 83 -5.76 12.51 -15.14
CA VAL A 83 -6.79 11.53 -14.74
C VAL A 83 -6.67 10.29 -15.60
N LEU A 84 -6.51 9.14 -14.95
CA LEU A 84 -6.46 7.84 -15.60
C LEU A 84 -7.87 7.25 -15.61
N GLU A 85 -8.50 7.22 -16.77
CA GLU A 85 -9.82 6.60 -16.93
C GLU A 85 -9.76 5.07 -16.90
N GLU A 86 -8.61 4.50 -17.24
CA GLU A 86 -8.31 3.07 -17.15
C GLU A 86 -6.85 2.86 -16.69
N THR A 87 -6.54 1.66 -16.25
CA THR A 87 -5.17 1.28 -15.83
C THR A 87 -4.17 1.47 -16.97
N LEU A 88 -3.12 2.26 -16.73
CA LEU A 88 -1.99 2.39 -17.65
C LEU A 88 -1.18 1.09 -17.63
N ARG A 89 -1.24 0.31 -18.71
CA ARG A 89 -0.55 -0.97 -18.80
C ARG A 89 0.78 -0.84 -19.54
N VAL A 90 1.86 -1.08 -18.80
CA VAL A 90 3.23 -1.20 -19.32
C VAL A 90 3.52 -2.68 -19.58
N ARG A 91 3.82 -3.02 -20.83
CA ARG A 91 3.93 -4.40 -21.34
C ARG A 91 5.34 -4.70 -21.84
N PRO A 92 5.69 -5.94 -22.18
CA PRO A 92 7.01 -6.27 -22.73
C PRO A 92 7.41 -5.47 -23.97
N GLU A 93 6.44 -4.97 -24.75
CA GLU A 93 6.70 -4.10 -25.90
C GLU A 93 7.19 -2.70 -25.50
N ASP A 94 6.99 -2.30 -24.24
CA ASP A 94 7.41 -1.03 -23.67
C ASP A 94 8.74 -1.13 -22.93
N ALA A 95 9.24 -2.34 -22.79
CA ALA A 95 10.48 -2.63 -22.09
C ALA A 95 11.67 -1.86 -22.68
N GLY A 96 12.56 -1.46 -21.81
CA GLY A 96 13.87 -0.93 -22.17
C GLY A 96 14.99 -1.95 -21.97
N THR A 97 16.20 -1.48 -22.14
CA THR A 97 17.43 -2.17 -21.72
C THR A 97 18.15 -1.33 -20.67
N GLU A 98 19.17 -1.88 -20.02
CA GLU A 98 19.96 -1.15 -19.03
C GLU A 98 20.54 0.17 -19.61
N LYS A 99 20.94 0.17 -20.88
CA LYS A 99 21.47 1.35 -21.59
C LYS A 99 20.38 2.23 -22.18
N ALA A 100 19.26 1.65 -22.57
CA ALA A 100 18.16 2.33 -23.26
C ALA A 100 16.81 2.09 -22.52
N PRO A 101 16.63 2.61 -21.30
CA PRO A 101 15.43 2.40 -20.49
C PRO A 101 14.19 3.09 -21.07
N THR A 102 13.02 2.73 -20.56
CA THR A 102 11.80 3.53 -20.69
C THR A 102 11.59 4.31 -19.39
N VAL A 103 11.60 5.62 -19.47
CA VAL A 103 11.52 6.49 -18.31
C VAL A 103 10.27 7.36 -18.39
N PHE A 104 9.38 7.21 -17.43
CA PHE A 104 8.31 8.18 -17.15
C PHE A 104 8.83 9.15 -16.10
N GLU A 105 8.87 10.44 -16.38
CA GLU A 105 9.39 11.39 -15.40
C GLU A 105 8.70 12.75 -15.44
N ALA A 106 8.69 13.41 -14.31
CA ALA A 106 8.25 14.78 -14.21
C ALA A 106 9.18 15.68 -15.06
N ALA A 107 8.61 16.57 -15.86
CA ALA A 107 9.37 17.64 -16.48
C ALA A 107 10.02 18.51 -15.40
N LYS A 108 11.14 19.17 -15.74
CA LYS A 108 11.94 19.91 -14.76
C LYS A 108 11.12 20.98 -14.03
N GLY A 109 11.02 20.84 -12.70
CA GLY A 109 10.27 21.76 -11.83
C GLY A 109 8.77 21.51 -11.81
N GLU A 110 8.29 20.49 -12.49
CA GLU A 110 6.88 20.11 -12.57
C GLU A 110 6.52 19.04 -11.53
N ARG A 111 5.22 18.98 -11.18
CA ARG A 111 4.67 17.96 -10.26
C ARG A 111 3.46 17.27 -10.90
N PRO A 112 3.66 16.31 -11.79
CA PRO A 112 2.55 15.56 -12.40
C PRO A 112 1.95 14.57 -11.41
N VAL A 113 0.63 14.43 -11.48
CA VAL A 113 -0.15 13.50 -10.67
C VAL A 113 -0.89 12.53 -11.60
N PHE A 114 -0.68 11.23 -11.48
CA PHE A 114 -1.58 10.21 -12.00
C PHE A 114 -2.70 9.96 -10.98
N SER A 115 -3.93 10.25 -11.35
CA SER A 115 -5.08 10.14 -10.46
C SER A 115 -6.13 9.17 -11.02
N GLY A 116 -6.55 8.20 -10.19
CA GLY A 116 -7.67 7.30 -10.47
C GLY A 116 -9.01 7.81 -9.93
N GLY A 117 -9.07 9.06 -9.53
CA GLY A 117 -10.24 9.65 -8.88
C GLY A 117 -11.23 10.32 -9.84
N ALA A 118 -12.49 10.28 -9.46
CA ALA A 118 -13.56 11.07 -10.07
C ALA A 118 -13.82 12.33 -9.23
N VAL A 119 -13.93 13.47 -9.90
CA VAL A 119 -14.26 14.74 -9.24
C VAL A 119 -15.76 14.77 -8.93
N ILE A 120 -16.11 15.14 -7.71
CA ILE A 120 -17.48 15.38 -7.27
C ILE A 120 -17.72 16.89 -7.37
N GLY A 121 -18.54 17.28 -8.32
CA GLY A 121 -18.88 18.68 -8.58
C GLY A 121 -20.37 18.96 -8.37
N GLY A 122 -20.77 20.23 -8.59
CA GLY A 122 -22.18 20.64 -8.51
C GLY A 122 -22.74 20.66 -7.08
N TRP A 123 -21.89 20.90 -6.11
CA TRP A 123 -22.28 21.00 -4.70
C TRP A 123 -23.25 22.16 -4.47
N THR A 124 -24.35 21.87 -3.79
CA THR A 124 -25.37 22.85 -3.36
C THR A 124 -25.72 22.65 -1.90
N ARG A 125 -26.25 23.68 -1.23
CA ARG A 125 -26.79 23.49 0.12
C ARG A 125 -27.91 22.46 0.08
N ALA A 126 -27.84 21.47 0.95
CA ALA A 126 -28.95 20.57 1.15
C ALA A 126 -30.10 21.35 1.80
N GLY A 127 -31.31 21.24 1.23
CA GLY A 127 -32.51 21.79 1.87
C GLY A 127 -32.84 21.05 3.16
N ASP A 128 -33.95 21.42 3.80
CA ASP A 128 -34.44 20.71 4.98
C ASP A 128 -34.73 19.25 4.65
N VAL A 129 -33.79 18.39 4.95
CA VAL A 129 -33.92 16.93 4.81
C VAL A 129 -34.44 16.39 6.14
N GLU A 130 -35.76 16.30 6.29
CA GLU A 130 -36.39 15.82 7.51
C GLU A 130 -36.16 14.32 7.72
N GLY A 131 -35.81 13.94 8.94
CA GLY A 131 -35.96 12.59 9.48
C GLY A 131 -34.80 11.61 9.29
N ALA A 132 -33.85 11.84 8.37
CA ALA A 132 -32.76 10.90 8.10
C ALA A 132 -31.43 11.24 8.79
N PHE A 133 -31.17 12.53 9.01
CA PHE A 133 -29.90 13.03 9.55
C PHE A 133 -29.98 13.42 11.03
N SER A 134 -28.81 13.48 11.66
CA SER A 134 -28.68 14.06 13.00
C SER A 134 -29.23 15.49 13.06
N GLU A 135 -29.85 15.85 14.19
CA GLU A 135 -30.30 17.25 14.41
C GLU A 135 -29.16 18.26 14.31
N LYS A 136 -27.96 17.86 14.68
CA LYS A 136 -26.75 18.69 14.59
C LYS A 136 -26.39 19.08 13.15
N ALA A 137 -26.73 18.25 12.18
CA ALA A 137 -26.41 18.46 10.78
C ALA A 137 -27.38 19.40 10.05
N ARG A 138 -28.49 19.81 10.68
CA ARG A 138 -29.49 20.67 10.05
C ARG A 138 -28.91 22.02 9.61
N GLY A 139 -29.10 22.35 8.32
CA GLY A 139 -28.61 23.60 7.74
C GLY A 139 -27.11 23.62 7.40
N GLU A 140 -26.36 22.59 7.81
CA GLU A 140 -24.91 22.54 7.61
C GLU A 140 -24.50 21.74 6.36
N LEU A 141 -25.38 20.89 5.86
CA LEU A 141 -25.06 19.93 4.82
C LEU A 141 -25.02 20.53 3.42
N TRP A 142 -24.09 20.02 2.65
CA TRP A 142 -24.02 20.17 1.20
C TRP A 142 -24.32 18.83 0.53
N VAL A 143 -24.87 18.89 -0.68
CA VAL A 143 -25.26 17.73 -1.47
C VAL A 143 -24.76 17.84 -2.90
N ALA A 144 -24.29 16.72 -3.45
CA ALA A 144 -23.90 16.58 -4.84
C ALA A 144 -24.37 15.22 -5.39
N ASP A 145 -24.34 15.08 -6.71
CA ASP A 145 -24.57 13.79 -7.35
C ASP A 145 -23.36 12.87 -7.21
N VAL A 146 -23.62 11.57 -7.07
CA VAL A 146 -22.56 10.55 -7.17
C VAL A 146 -21.96 10.65 -8.58
N PRO A 147 -20.63 10.84 -8.71
CA PRO A 147 -20.02 10.99 -10.02
C PRO A 147 -20.12 9.71 -10.85
N VAL A 148 -20.12 9.88 -12.16
CA VAL A 148 -20.06 8.79 -13.14
C VAL A 148 -18.62 8.67 -13.63
N PHE A 149 -18.08 7.46 -13.57
CA PHE A 149 -16.76 7.13 -14.09
C PHE A 149 -16.89 5.94 -15.05
N GLN A 150 -16.38 6.08 -16.27
CA GLN A 150 -16.55 5.07 -17.33
C GLN A 150 -18.01 4.62 -17.55
N GLY A 151 -18.94 5.55 -17.48
CA GLY A 151 -20.38 5.29 -17.70
C GLY A 151 -21.10 4.58 -16.54
N ARG A 152 -20.47 4.45 -15.37
CA ARG A 152 -21.04 3.84 -14.15
C ARG A 152 -20.94 4.79 -12.97
N ALA A 153 -21.94 4.78 -12.11
CA ALA A 153 -21.87 5.49 -10.83
C ALA A 153 -20.73 4.90 -9.99
N VAL A 154 -19.91 5.78 -9.41
CA VAL A 154 -18.79 5.38 -8.56
C VAL A 154 -19.31 4.76 -7.25
N ASP A 155 -18.70 3.68 -6.81
CA ASP A 155 -18.90 3.12 -5.48
C ASP A 155 -18.06 3.95 -4.49
N VAL A 156 -18.66 5.01 -3.92
CA VAL A 156 -17.96 5.98 -3.07
C VAL A 156 -17.67 5.35 -1.71
N ARG A 157 -16.41 5.09 -1.43
CA ARG A 157 -15.96 4.55 -0.14
C ARG A 157 -15.05 5.50 0.63
N GLN A 158 -14.28 6.32 -0.08
CA GLN A 158 -13.43 7.37 0.48
C GLN A 158 -13.63 8.66 -0.32
N MET A 159 -13.32 9.77 0.32
CA MET A 159 -13.44 11.09 -0.27
C MET A 159 -12.35 12.01 0.27
N TRP A 160 -11.75 12.80 -0.60
CA TRP A 160 -10.82 13.88 -0.24
C TRP A 160 -11.42 15.22 -0.59
N VAL A 161 -11.35 16.16 0.34
CA VAL A 161 -11.75 17.55 0.17
C VAL A 161 -10.47 18.40 0.24
N GLY A 162 -10.04 18.91 -0.91
CA GLY A 162 -8.66 19.38 -1.07
C GLY A 162 -7.69 18.24 -0.81
N GLU A 163 -6.71 18.48 0.05
CA GLU A 163 -5.69 17.49 0.46
C GLU A 163 -6.10 16.68 1.72
N ARG A 164 -7.33 16.87 2.23
CA ARG A 164 -7.76 16.27 3.49
C ARG A 164 -8.79 15.17 3.25
N LYS A 165 -8.49 13.98 3.75
CA LYS A 165 -9.45 12.87 3.76
C LYS A 165 -10.68 13.24 4.59
N ALA A 166 -11.86 13.04 4.02
CA ALA A 166 -13.13 13.17 4.71
C ALA A 166 -13.51 11.86 5.41
N VAL A 167 -14.24 11.95 6.51
CA VAL A 167 -14.61 10.79 7.32
C VAL A 167 -15.96 10.25 6.87
N LYS A 168 -16.05 8.93 6.58
CA LYS A 168 -17.35 8.28 6.38
C LYS A 168 -18.12 8.36 7.70
N ALA A 169 -19.34 8.94 7.68
CA ALA A 169 -20.15 9.16 8.86
C ALA A 169 -20.26 7.90 9.72
N ARG A 170 -19.97 8.01 11.01
CA ARG A 170 -19.90 6.88 11.94
C ARG A 170 -20.52 7.21 13.31
N ALA A 171 -21.07 6.20 13.97
CA ALA A 171 -21.78 6.37 15.23
C ALA A 171 -20.86 6.75 16.40
N GLN A 172 -19.61 6.26 16.39
CA GLN A 172 -18.60 6.54 17.41
C GLN A 172 -17.53 7.44 16.78
N ASN A 173 -17.45 8.69 17.23
CA ASN A 173 -16.61 9.72 16.63
C ASN A 173 -15.17 9.71 17.14
N GLY A 174 -14.27 10.26 16.33
CA GLY A 174 -12.86 10.39 16.67
C GLY A 174 -12.20 9.03 16.90
N GLU A 175 -11.67 8.80 18.08
CA GLU A 175 -11.05 7.53 18.48
C GLU A 175 -11.99 6.65 19.32
N ASP A 176 -13.22 7.08 19.55
CA ASP A 176 -14.17 6.33 20.36
C ASP A 176 -14.64 5.06 19.65
N MET A 177 -14.83 4.03 20.43
CA MET A 177 -15.41 2.75 20.02
C MET A 177 -16.36 2.24 21.09
N GLU A 178 -17.23 1.32 20.72
CA GLU A 178 -18.09 0.57 21.62
C GLU A 178 -17.59 -0.87 21.76
N ARG A 179 -18.03 -1.60 22.80
CA ARG A 179 -17.64 -3.00 22.97
C ARG A 179 -18.79 -3.94 22.67
N LEU A 180 -18.47 -5.05 22.01
CA LEU A 180 -19.41 -6.17 21.82
C LEU A 180 -19.91 -6.68 23.18
N LEU A 181 -21.19 -7.05 23.24
CA LEU A 181 -21.74 -7.76 24.39
C LEU A 181 -21.64 -9.27 24.22
N GLU A 182 -21.95 -9.78 23.02
CA GLU A 182 -21.90 -11.21 22.70
C GLU A 182 -21.45 -11.40 21.25
N TRP A 183 -20.77 -12.52 21.00
CA TRP A 183 -20.35 -12.99 19.70
C TRP A 183 -20.74 -14.47 19.55
N ASP A 184 -21.83 -14.75 18.82
CA ASP A 184 -22.36 -16.12 18.66
C ASP A 184 -21.95 -16.69 17.30
N ARG A 185 -20.94 -17.56 17.31
CA ARG A 185 -20.39 -18.18 16.10
C ARG A 185 -21.39 -19.12 15.40
N LEU A 186 -22.29 -19.75 16.14
CA LEU A 186 -23.25 -20.71 15.56
C LEU A 186 -24.43 -20.01 14.89
N LYS A 187 -24.84 -18.86 15.42
CA LYS A 187 -25.92 -18.05 14.85
C LYS A 187 -25.43 -16.97 13.89
N GLU A 188 -24.12 -16.80 13.78
CA GLU A 188 -23.48 -15.71 13.02
C GLU A 188 -24.04 -14.33 13.43
N THR A 189 -24.06 -14.05 14.76
CA THR A 189 -24.61 -12.80 15.28
C THR A 189 -23.65 -12.09 16.24
N ALA A 190 -23.68 -10.76 16.18
CA ALA A 190 -23.08 -9.89 17.18
C ALA A 190 -24.17 -9.18 17.99
N THR A 191 -24.05 -9.19 19.33
CA THR A 191 -24.93 -8.43 20.22
C THR A 191 -24.20 -7.19 20.72
N VAL A 192 -24.86 -6.05 20.64
CA VAL A 192 -24.33 -4.74 21.07
C VAL A 192 -25.35 -4.04 21.98
N ARG A 193 -24.95 -2.96 22.66
CA ARG A 193 -25.92 -2.10 23.33
C ARG A 193 -26.79 -1.37 22.30
N ALA A 194 -28.09 -1.25 22.53
CA ALA A 194 -28.97 -0.52 21.61
C ALA A 194 -28.55 0.94 21.43
N ALA A 195 -28.01 1.57 22.48
CA ALA A 195 -27.47 2.94 22.42
C ALA A 195 -26.29 3.08 21.42
N ALA A 196 -25.51 2.01 21.20
CA ALA A 196 -24.39 2.03 20.26
C ALA A 196 -24.81 2.15 18.78
N LEU A 197 -26.11 1.94 18.49
CA LEU A 197 -26.67 2.06 17.14
C LEU A 197 -26.79 3.52 16.66
N GLY A 198 -26.53 4.52 17.50
CA GLY A 198 -26.58 5.95 17.11
C GLY A 198 -27.91 6.39 16.48
N GLY A 199 -29.06 5.81 16.94
CA GLY A 199 -30.39 6.11 16.42
C GLY A 199 -30.86 5.24 15.23
N VAL A 200 -30.04 4.32 14.74
CA VAL A 200 -30.41 3.38 13.67
C VAL A 200 -31.19 2.22 14.26
N ALA A 201 -32.48 2.10 13.94
CA ALA A 201 -33.36 1.06 14.46
C ALA A 201 -33.44 -0.19 13.58
N GLU A 202 -33.05 -0.07 12.31
CA GLU A 202 -33.03 -1.15 11.31
C GLU A 202 -31.83 -1.01 10.38
N ALA A 203 -31.45 -2.09 9.69
CA ALA A 203 -30.33 -2.05 8.77
C ALA A 203 -30.65 -1.18 7.56
N VAL A 204 -29.78 -0.25 7.27
CA VAL A 204 -29.79 0.59 6.07
C VAL A 204 -28.69 0.17 5.11
N ARG A 205 -28.92 0.38 3.82
CA ARG A 205 -27.92 0.05 2.79
C ARG A 205 -26.64 0.87 3.03
N GLY A 206 -25.50 0.20 3.08
CA GLY A 206 -24.21 0.83 3.33
C GLY A 206 -23.81 0.86 4.80
N LEU A 207 -24.67 0.37 5.72
CA LEU A 207 -24.31 0.20 7.12
C LEU A 207 -23.25 -0.89 7.27
N GLU A 208 -22.15 -0.55 7.89
CA GLU A 208 -21.00 -1.43 8.12
C GLU A 208 -20.59 -1.38 9.59
N MET A 209 -20.07 -2.50 10.08
CA MET A 209 -19.44 -2.65 11.39
C MET A 209 -17.96 -2.91 11.18
N LEU A 210 -17.09 -2.02 11.68
CA LEU A 210 -15.67 -2.31 11.82
C LEU A 210 -15.44 -2.86 13.23
N ILE A 211 -14.80 -4.03 13.30
CA ILE A 211 -14.43 -4.70 14.55
C ILE A 211 -12.92 -4.71 14.67
N LEU A 212 -12.37 -4.22 15.78
CA LEU A 212 -10.97 -4.37 16.13
C LEU A 212 -10.78 -5.74 16.79
N GLN A 213 -9.95 -6.58 16.17
CA GLN A 213 -9.69 -7.94 16.64
C GLN A 213 -8.34 -8.02 17.38
N GLN A 214 -7.55 -9.07 17.11
CA GLN A 214 -6.24 -9.26 17.74
C GLN A 214 -5.17 -8.42 17.05
N TRP A 215 -4.84 -8.77 15.81
CA TRP A 215 -3.82 -8.12 14.98
C TRP A 215 -4.37 -7.62 13.64
N GLU A 216 -5.68 -7.76 13.44
CA GLU A 216 -6.41 -7.31 12.25
C GLU A 216 -7.73 -6.64 12.64
N ILE A 217 -8.37 -6.00 11.68
CA ILE A 217 -9.75 -5.57 11.77
C ILE A 217 -10.64 -6.49 10.95
N ALA A 218 -11.96 -6.39 11.14
CA ALA A 218 -12.93 -6.90 10.16
C ALA A 218 -13.93 -5.80 9.81
N ILE A 219 -14.31 -5.71 8.53
CA ILE A 219 -15.37 -4.80 8.06
C ILE A 219 -16.52 -5.67 7.54
N LEU A 220 -17.63 -5.68 8.27
CA LEU A 220 -18.78 -6.51 8.00
C LEU A 220 -19.97 -5.65 7.59
N ARG A 221 -20.61 -5.95 6.45
CA ARG A 221 -21.82 -5.26 6.00
C ARG A 221 -23.03 -5.77 6.81
N VAL A 222 -23.70 -4.87 7.51
CA VAL A 222 -24.83 -5.22 8.37
C VAL A 222 -26.06 -5.53 7.52
N LYS A 223 -26.58 -6.75 7.67
CA LYS A 223 -27.76 -7.26 6.96
C LYS A 223 -29.07 -6.99 7.69
N SER A 224 -29.06 -7.15 9.01
CA SER A 224 -30.23 -6.86 9.84
C SER A 224 -29.83 -6.33 11.21
N VAL A 225 -30.69 -5.51 11.78
CA VAL A 225 -30.64 -5.02 13.15
C VAL A 225 -31.96 -5.38 13.81
N ARG A 226 -31.91 -6.00 15.00
CA ARG A 226 -33.09 -6.31 15.80
C ARG A 226 -32.88 -5.81 17.24
N VAL A 227 -33.62 -4.79 17.61
CA VAL A 227 -33.54 -4.18 18.95
C VAL A 227 -34.39 -4.98 19.95
N GLU A 228 -33.80 -5.34 21.08
CA GLU A 228 -34.40 -6.10 22.17
C GLU A 228 -34.10 -5.41 23.51
N GLY A 229 -34.96 -4.47 23.90
CA GLY A 229 -34.75 -3.65 25.09
C GLY A 229 -33.52 -2.76 24.97
N ASP A 230 -32.55 -2.95 25.84
CA ASP A 230 -31.26 -2.21 25.86
C ASP A 230 -30.17 -2.83 24.96
N LYS A 231 -30.48 -3.95 24.30
CA LYS A 231 -29.58 -4.66 23.40
C LYS A 231 -30.06 -4.63 21.96
N ALA A 232 -29.15 -4.86 21.04
CA ALA A 232 -29.45 -5.08 19.63
C ALA A 232 -28.62 -6.25 19.09
N VAL A 233 -29.27 -7.09 18.29
CA VAL A 233 -28.64 -8.23 17.61
C VAL A 233 -28.46 -7.88 16.14
N LEU A 234 -27.22 -8.02 15.65
CA LEU A 234 -26.83 -7.74 14.28
C LEU A 234 -26.50 -9.04 13.56
N THR A 235 -26.93 -9.15 12.29
CA THR A 235 -26.47 -10.16 11.34
C THR A 235 -25.78 -9.50 10.17
N PHE A 236 -24.99 -10.24 9.41
CA PHE A 236 -24.14 -9.70 8.37
C PHE A 236 -24.44 -10.36 7.02
N HIS A 237 -23.99 -9.73 5.94
CA HIS A 237 -24.10 -10.28 4.60
C HIS A 237 -23.08 -11.42 4.37
N ALA A 238 -23.35 -12.29 3.41
CA ALA A 238 -22.39 -13.22 2.87
C ALA A 238 -21.55 -12.51 1.77
N PRO A 239 -20.30 -12.95 1.53
CA PRO A 239 -19.63 -14.12 2.11
C PRO A 239 -18.98 -13.83 3.48
N GLU A 240 -18.76 -12.57 3.85
CA GLU A 240 -17.96 -12.16 5.00
C GLU A 240 -18.51 -12.68 6.34
N SER A 241 -19.84 -12.82 6.48
CA SER A 241 -20.43 -13.37 7.70
C SER A 241 -19.88 -14.77 7.98
N ARG A 242 -20.06 -15.70 7.05
CA ARG A 242 -19.58 -17.06 7.21
C ARG A 242 -18.08 -17.11 7.48
N ILE A 243 -17.27 -16.41 6.69
CA ILE A 243 -15.81 -16.40 6.85
C ILE A 243 -15.43 -15.92 8.24
N GLN A 244 -15.97 -14.76 8.70
CA GLN A 244 -15.65 -14.17 9.99
C GLN A 244 -16.05 -15.05 11.17
N PHE A 245 -17.15 -15.77 11.08
CA PHE A 245 -17.62 -16.62 12.17
C PHE A 245 -17.04 -18.05 12.17
N GLU A 246 -16.57 -18.54 11.02
CA GLU A 246 -15.99 -19.88 10.90
C GLU A 246 -14.49 -19.95 11.21
N HIS A 247 -13.67 -18.97 10.74
CA HIS A 247 -12.22 -19.04 10.95
C HIS A 247 -11.82 -18.86 12.42
N PRO A 248 -10.71 -19.45 12.88
CA PRO A 248 -10.30 -19.39 14.28
C PRO A 248 -9.50 -18.12 14.61
N TRP A 249 -8.73 -17.56 13.69
CA TRP A 249 -7.82 -16.41 13.88
C TRP A 249 -7.71 -15.55 12.63
N PRO A 250 -7.59 -14.20 12.78
CA PRO A 250 -7.92 -13.44 13.99
C PRO A 250 -9.43 -13.43 14.25
N GLN A 251 -9.83 -13.27 15.51
CA GLN A 251 -11.24 -13.21 15.87
C GLN A 251 -11.49 -12.14 16.94
N PRO A 252 -12.73 -11.68 17.11
CA PRO A 252 -13.09 -10.79 18.21
C PRO A 252 -12.78 -11.44 19.55
N ILE A 253 -11.99 -10.79 20.38
CA ILE A 253 -11.69 -11.23 21.73
C ILE A 253 -12.93 -10.98 22.61
N MET A 254 -13.46 -12.04 23.21
CA MET A 254 -14.57 -11.97 24.15
C MET A 254 -14.07 -12.32 25.55
N LYS A 255 -13.67 -11.29 26.31
CA LYS A 255 -13.13 -11.41 27.66
C LYS A 255 -13.83 -10.39 28.53
N GLU A 256 -14.36 -10.83 29.68
CA GLU A 256 -15.09 -9.96 30.63
C GLU A 256 -14.32 -8.65 30.90
N GLY A 257 -15.01 -7.53 30.72
CA GLY A 257 -14.43 -6.20 30.85
C GLY A 257 -13.52 -5.75 29.68
N ASN A 258 -13.24 -6.61 28.72
CA ASN A 258 -12.38 -6.29 27.57
C ASN A 258 -12.80 -6.99 26.26
N ASN A 259 -14.12 -7.06 26.02
CA ASN A 259 -14.64 -7.55 24.74
C ASN A 259 -14.16 -6.70 23.57
N ALA A 260 -14.07 -7.30 22.38
CA ALA A 260 -13.61 -6.62 21.17
C ALA A 260 -14.38 -5.32 20.93
N PRO A 261 -13.66 -4.23 20.65
CA PRO A 261 -14.28 -2.95 20.33
C PRO A 261 -14.70 -2.89 18.86
N PHE A 262 -15.68 -2.04 18.58
CA PHE A 262 -16.22 -1.80 17.24
C PHE A 262 -16.72 -0.37 17.09
N PHE A 263 -16.93 0.04 15.85
CA PHE A 263 -17.79 1.17 15.51
C PHE A 263 -18.70 0.84 14.31
N LEU A 264 -19.77 1.59 14.17
CA LEU A 264 -20.69 1.52 13.03
C LEU A 264 -20.50 2.72 12.13
N SER A 265 -20.57 2.53 10.81
CA SER A 265 -20.48 3.60 9.82
C SER A 265 -21.47 3.42 8.68
N GLY A 266 -21.73 4.49 7.93
CA GLY A 266 -22.50 4.44 6.70
C GLY A 266 -24.00 4.61 6.85
N ALA A 267 -24.49 5.25 7.91
CA ALA A 267 -25.87 5.69 8.03
C ALA A 267 -25.97 7.23 8.09
N ALA A 268 -27.05 7.78 7.54
CA ALA A 268 -27.30 9.23 7.56
C ALA A 268 -27.37 9.81 8.98
N ALA A 269 -27.94 9.04 9.91
CA ALA A 269 -28.05 9.43 11.32
C ALA A 269 -26.69 9.67 12.00
N PHE A 270 -25.62 9.11 11.47
CA PHE A 270 -24.26 9.25 12.01
C PHE A 270 -23.56 10.53 11.52
N LEU A 271 -24.09 11.20 10.51
CA LEU A 271 -23.52 12.45 10.01
C LEU A 271 -23.85 13.56 11.02
N ASP A 272 -22.93 13.80 11.98
CA ASP A 272 -23.19 14.63 13.15
C ASP A 272 -22.04 15.59 13.54
N GLN A 273 -20.97 15.65 12.69
CA GLN A 273 -19.87 16.60 12.86
C GLN A 273 -19.23 17.05 11.54
N PRO A 274 -18.53 18.21 11.52
CA PRO A 274 -17.81 18.69 10.35
C PRO A 274 -16.75 17.70 9.86
N GLY A 275 -16.65 17.56 8.53
CA GLY A 275 -15.69 16.64 7.87
C GLY A 275 -16.27 15.27 7.58
N GLU A 276 -17.49 14.99 8.00
CA GLU A 276 -18.17 13.75 7.70
C GLU A 276 -19.00 13.79 6.43
N TRP A 277 -19.10 12.62 5.77
CA TRP A 277 -19.90 12.41 4.57
C TRP A 277 -20.70 11.11 4.63
N TRP A 278 -21.79 11.09 3.88
CA TRP A 278 -22.64 9.92 3.70
C TRP A 278 -23.21 9.89 2.27
N VAL A 279 -23.46 8.68 1.75
CA VAL A 279 -24.03 8.44 0.42
C VAL A 279 -25.44 7.86 0.53
N ASP A 280 -26.43 8.53 -0.04
CA ASP A 280 -27.69 7.90 -0.37
C ASP A 280 -27.53 7.14 -1.69
N VAL A 281 -27.28 5.85 -1.58
CA VAL A 281 -27.08 4.96 -2.75
C VAL A 281 -28.34 4.82 -3.60
N ARG A 282 -29.55 5.04 -3.02
CA ARG A 282 -30.82 4.97 -3.76
C ARG A 282 -31.07 6.23 -4.56
N ALA A 283 -30.82 7.37 -3.96
CA ALA A 283 -30.99 8.67 -4.62
C ALA A 283 -29.79 9.04 -5.51
N GLY A 284 -28.64 8.34 -5.38
CA GLY A 284 -27.41 8.69 -6.07
C GLY A 284 -26.84 10.03 -5.62
N LYS A 285 -26.97 10.35 -4.33
CA LYS A 285 -26.54 11.63 -3.74
C LYS A 285 -25.46 11.41 -2.66
N ILE A 286 -24.52 12.34 -2.60
CA ILE A 286 -23.50 12.43 -1.55
C ILE A 286 -23.82 13.65 -0.71
N TYR A 287 -23.85 13.48 0.61
CA TYR A 287 -24.00 14.55 1.59
C TYR A 287 -22.68 14.72 2.32
N TYR A 288 -22.29 15.96 2.55
CA TYR A 288 -21.06 16.33 3.25
C TYR A 288 -21.30 17.53 4.17
N TRP A 289 -20.74 17.46 5.37
CA TRP A 289 -20.66 18.58 6.29
C TRP A 289 -19.27 19.22 6.19
N PRO A 290 -19.12 20.39 5.54
CA PRO A 290 -17.81 21.02 5.37
C PRO A 290 -17.16 21.37 6.72
N ARG A 291 -15.84 21.27 6.78
CA ARG A 291 -15.05 21.79 7.89
C ARG A 291 -14.93 23.30 7.77
N ASP A 292 -14.58 23.94 8.89
CA ASP A 292 -14.30 25.39 8.88
C ASP A 292 -13.22 25.73 7.85
N GLY A 293 -13.52 26.73 7.01
CA GLY A 293 -12.63 27.20 5.95
C GLY A 293 -12.71 26.45 4.63
N GLU A 294 -13.51 25.39 4.52
CA GLU A 294 -13.75 24.70 3.25
C GLU A 294 -14.87 25.42 2.45
N ASP A 295 -14.50 26.03 1.34
CA ASP A 295 -15.47 26.63 0.41
C ASP A 295 -15.89 25.62 -0.66
N MET A 296 -17.08 25.06 -0.52
CA MET A 296 -17.62 24.03 -1.41
C MET A 296 -17.88 24.52 -2.84
N ALA A 297 -17.85 25.83 -3.09
CA ALA A 297 -17.95 26.37 -4.44
C ALA A 297 -16.63 26.26 -5.23
N THR A 298 -15.49 26.18 -4.52
CA THR A 298 -14.16 26.23 -5.13
C THR A 298 -13.26 25.06 -4.78
N VAL A 299 -13.46 24.40 -3.62
CA VAL A 299 -12.63 23.28 -3.21
C VAL A 299 -12.82 22.08 -4.13
N ARG A 300 -11.72 21.46 -4.52
CA ARG A 300 -11.76 20.22 -5.29
C ARG A 300 -12.11 19.05 -4.38
N VAL A 301 -13.17 18.33 -4.72
CA VAL A 301 -13.57 17.10 -4.02
C VAL A 301 -13.38 15.91 -4.94
N VAL A 302 -12.70 14.87 -4.46
CA VAL A 302 -12.37 13.69 -5.26
C VAL A 302 -12.73 12.41 -4.50
N THR A 303 -13.32 11.46 -5.21
CA THR A 303 -13.50 10.08 -4.75
C THR A 303 -12.71 9.13 -5.63
N PRO A 304 -11.97 8.14 -5.08
CA PRO A 304 -11.33 7.10 -5.87
C PRO A 304 -12.34 6.30 -6.70
N ALA A 305 -11.96 5.98 -7.94
CA ALA A 305 -12.80 5.24 -8.86
C ALA A 305 -12.09 4.06 -9.53
N LEU A 306 -10.78 4.19 -9.78
CA LEU A 306 -9.93 3.17 -10.37
C LEU A 306 -9.05 2.53 -9.29
N GLU A 307 -9.05 1.20 -9.15
CA GLU A 307 -8.28 0.51 -8.09
C GLU A 307 -6.77 0.52 -8.39
N THR A 308 -6.37 0.14 -9.60
CA THR A 308 -4.96 0.14 -10.02
C THR A 308 -4.73 1.16 -11.11
N LEU A 309 -3.85 2.12 -10.84
CA LEU A 309 -3.52 3.20 -11.78
C LEU A 309 -2.53 2.75 -12.85
N VAL A 310 -1.48 2.03 -12.43
CA VAL A 310 -0.43 1.54 -13.32
C VAL A 310 -0.19 0.07 -13.05
N GLU A 311 -0.19 -0.72 -14.11
CA GLU A 311 0.18 -2.14 -14.09
C GLU A 311 1.39 -2.36 -15.02
N ILE A 312 2.48 -2.86 -14.44
CA ILE A 312 3.69 -3.24 -15.17
C ILE A 312 3.72 -4.77 -15.19
N ALA A 313 3.34 -5.37 -16.31
CA ALA A 313 3.12 -6.81 -16.37
C ALA A 313 3.71 -7.48 -17.61
N GLY A 314 4.64 -8.39 -17.36
CA GLY A 314 5.18 -9.32 -18.35
C GLY A 314 4.74 -10.77 -18.10
N SER A 315 5.41 -11.69 -18.78
CA SER A 315 5.41 -13.13 -18.44
C SER A 315 6.80 -13.57 -17.99
N LEU A 316 6.91 -14.79 -17.48
CA LEU A 316 8.23 -15.35 -17.09
C LEU A 316 9.17 -15.51 -18.29
N GLU A 317 8.62 -15.70 -19.50
CA GLU A 317 9.38 -15.84 -20.76
C GLU A 317 9.69 -14.48 -21.39
N ARG A 318 8.86 -13.47 -21.12
CA ARG A 318 9.00 -12.12 -21.66
C ARG A 318 8.69 -11.10 -20.55
N PRO A 319 9.61 -10.91 -19.61
CA PRO A 319 9.42 -9.91 -18.55
C PRO A 319 9.43 -8.48 -19.13
N VAL A 320 8.80 -7.57 -18.42
CA VAL A 320 9.00 -6.14 -18.66
C VAL A 320 10.34 -5.74 -18.04
N THR A 321 11.23 -5.13 -18.82
CA THR A 321 12.56 -4.78 -18.32
C THR A 321 12.82 -3.27 -18.35
N GLN A 322 13.59 -2.79 -17.36
CA GLN A 322 14.18 -1.45 -17.32
C GLN A 322 13.18 -0.32 -17.57
N VAL A 323 12.12 -0.29 -16.75
CA VAL A 323 11.14 0.80 -16.70
C VAL A 323 11.36 1.62 -15.44
N VAL A 324 11.40 2.92 -15.58
CA VAL A 324 11.64 3.87 -14.47
C VAL A 324 10.50 4.87 -14.38
N PHE A 325 9.98 5.07 -13.16
CA PHE A 325 9.11 6.20 -12.82
C PHE A 325 9.89 7.15 -11.93
N ARG A 326 9.84 8.45 -12.24
CA ARG A 326 10.59 9.46 -11.50
C ARG A 326 9.79 10.74 -11.25
N GLY A 327 9.66 11.13 -9.98
CA GLY A 327 9.04 12.40 -9.60
C GLY A 327 7.54 12.50 -9.86
N ILE A 328 6.84 11.39 -9.98
CA ILE A 328 5.39 11.32 -10.28
C ILE A 328 4.63 10.97 -9.00
N ALA A 329 3.51 11.65 -8.77
CA ALA A 329 2.57 11.28 -7.72
C ALA A 329 1.48 10.31 -8.27
N PHE A 330 1.14 9.27 -7.48
CA PHE A 330 0.05 8.34 -7.73
C PHE A 330 -0.99 8.54 -6.64
N GLN A 331 -2.18 9.02 -7.02
CA GLN A 331 -3.23 9.41 -6.09
C GLN A 331 -4.59 8.80 -6.44
N HIS A 332 -5.44 8.66 -5.43
CA HIS A 332 -6.84 8.26 -5.55
C HIS A 332 -7.03 6.86 -6.19
N GLY A 333 -6.16 5.90 -5.81
CA GLY A 333 -6.43 4.48 -6.05
C GLY A 333 -7.58 4.02 -5.16
N ALA A 334 -8.57 3.31 -5.71
CA ALA A 334 -9.75 2.84 -5.00
C ALA A 334 -9.52 1.52 -4.26
N TRP A 335 -10.39 1.23 -3.28
CA TRP A 335 -10.52 -0.06 -2.63
C TRP A 335 -12.00 -0.36 -2.41
N THR A 336 -12.59 -1.17 -3.27
CA THR A 336 -14.04 -1.36 -3.33
C THR A 336 -14.54 -2.61 -2.61
N ARG A 337 -13.63 -3.57 -2.31
CA ARG A 337 -13.96 -4.86 -1.67
C ARG A 337 -14.89 -4.74 -0.44
N PRO A 338 -14.63 -3.87 0.56
CA PRO A 338 -15.45 -3.86 1.78
C PRO A 338 -16.93 -3.56 1.53
N GLY A 339 -17.26 -2.76 0.50
CA GLY A 339 -18.65 -2.46 0.12
C GLY A 339 -19.35 -3.59 -0.63
N ARG A 340 -18.60 -4.55 -1.18
CA ARG A 340 -19.12 -5.63 -2.03
C ARG A 340 -19.17 -6.98 -1.31
N GLU A 341 -18.13 -7.31 -0.57
CA GLU A 341 -17.89 -8.62 0.01
C GLU A 341 -17.48 -8.58 1.48
N GLY A 342 -17.49 -7.37 2.09
CA GLY A 342 -16.87 -7.15 3.39
C GLY A 342 -15.35 -7.29 3.31
N HIS A 343 -14.69 -7.26 4.46
CA HIS A 343 -13.24 -7.45 4.56
C HIS A 343 -12.92 -8.21 5.84
N VAL A 344 -12.39 -9.40 5.69
CA VAL A 344 -12.00 -10.30 6.78
C VAL A 344 -10.57 -10.74 6.51
N PRO A 345 -9.56 -9.99 6.96
CA PRO A 345 -8.16 -10.32 6.67
C PRO A 345 -7.59 -11.35 7.66
N LEU A 346 -6.60 -12.09 7.17
CA LEU A 346 -5.79 -13.00 7.97
C LEU A 346 -4.62 -12.28 8.64
N GLN A 347 -3.83 -11.56 7.86
CA GLN A 347 -2.64 -10.83 8.29
C GLN A 347 -2.24 -9.77 7.24
N ALA A 348 -1.73 -8.62 7.68
CA ALA A 348 -1.22 -7.56 6.82
C ALA A 348 -2.17 -7.16 5.67
N GLY A 349 -3.48 -7.20 5.92
CA GLY A 349 -4.52 -6.85 4.96
C GLY A 349 -4.84 -7.92 3.91
N MET A 350 -4.23 -9.12 3.98
CA MET A 350 -4.55 -10.23 3.06
C MET A 350 -5.92 -10.79 3.40
N ALA A 351 -6.92 -10.53 2.55
CA ALA A 351 -8.31 -10.89 2.77
C ALA A 351 -8.54 -12.39 2.57
N MET A 352 -9.31 -13.00 3.46
CA MET A 352 -9.77 -14.39 3.28
C MET A 352 -10.96 -14.44 2.32
N ASN A 353 -10.85 -15.27 1.28
CA ASN A 353 -11.92 -15.58 0.34
C ASN A 353 -12.69 -16.84 0.70
N GLU A 354 -12.11 -17.67 1.55
CA GLU A 354 -12.69 -18.90 2.04
C GLU A 354 -12.35 -19.07 3.51
N SER A 355 -13.22 -19.72 4.28
CA SER A 355 -12.95 -19.98 5.68
C SER A 355 -11.85 -21.00 5.86
N TYR A 356 -11.28 -20.98 7.05
CA TYR A 356 -10.21 -21.83 7.54
C TYR A 356 -10.31 -23.30 7.14
N LYS A 357 -9.20 -23.87 6.72
CA LYS A 357 -9.01 -25.29 6.44
C LYS A 357 -7.80 -25.83 7.18
N LEU A 358 -7.97 -26.99 7.80
CA LEU A 358 -6.86 -27.71 8.43
C LEU A 358 -5.88 -28.23 7.36
N SER A 359 -4.61 -28.00 7.56
CA SER A 359 -3.56 -28.63 6.76
C SER A 359 -3.65 -30.16 6.86
N PRO A 360 -3.49 -30.91 5.76
CA PRO A 360 -3.52 -32.35 5.77
C PRO A 360 -2.42 -32.93 6.67
N LYS A 361 -2.74 -33.97 7.46
CA LYS A 361 -1.75 -34.69 8.26
C LYS A 361 -0.63 -35.23 7.37
N GLY A 362 0.61 -35.02 7.79
CA GLY A 362 1.79 -35.45 7.04
C GLY A 362 2.39 -34.39 6.12
N THR A 363 1.74 -33.23 5.93
CA THR A 363 2.41 -32.07 5.33
C THR A 363 3.43 -31.48 6.31
N PRO A 364 4.53 -30.89 5.81
CA PRO A 364 5.47 -30.20 6.67
C PRO A 364 4.78 -29.10 7.48
N ASP A 365 5.11 -29.00 8.77
CA ASP A 365 4.61 -27.94 9.67
C ASP A 365 3.06 -27.78 9.66
N TRP A 366 2.34 -28.85 9.41
CA TRP A 366 0.87 -28.82 9.25
C TRP A 366 0.13 -28.08 10.37
N ARG A 367 0.68 -28.07 11.59
CA ARG A 367 0.09 -27.35 12.72
C ARG A 367 0.29 -25.84 12.63
N SER A 368 1.41 -25.40 12.08
CA SER A 368 1.72 -23.97 11.88
C SER A 368 1.04 -23.38 10.64
N LEU A 369 0.69 -24.26 9.68
CA LEU A 369 0.00 -23.88 8.45
C LEU A 369 -1.53 -23.99 8.54
N ASP A 370 -2.07 -24.46 9.67
CA ASP A 370 -3.50 -24.78 9.81
C ASP A 370 -4.40 -23.55 9.93
N ASN A 371 -3.85 -22.36 10.04
CA ASN A 371 -4.58 -21.10 10.01
C ASN A 371 -4.46 -20.35 8.67
N GLN A 372 -3.93 -20.98 7.64
CA GLN A 372 -3.86 -20.41 6.31
C GLN A 372 -5.12 -20.71 5.48
N GLU A 373 -5.47 -19.76 4.63
CA GLU A 373 -6.71 -19.71 3.90
C GLU A 373 -6.50 -19.45 2.41
N TRP A 374 -7.56 -19.49 1.63
CA TRP A 374 -7.55 -18.93 0.29
C TRP A 374 -7.58 -17.39 0.41
N LEU A 375 -6.50 -16.77 -0.01
CA LEU A 375 -6.24 -15.35 0.22
C LEU A 375 -6.33 -14.54 -1.05
N GLU A 376 -6.72 -13.29 -0.87
CA GLU A 376 -6.63 -12.23 -1.86
C GLU A 376 -5.85 -11.06 -1.28
N ARG A 377 -4.85 -10.60 -2.02
CA ARG A 377 -4.06 -9.45 -1.56
C ARG A 377 -4.83 -8.14 -1.69
N LEU A 378 -4.51 -7.22 -0.81
CA LEU A 378 -5.07 -5.88 -0.88
C LEU A 378 -4.63 -5.19 -2.18
N VAL A 379 -5.57 -4.53 -2.87
CA VAL A 379 -5.28 -3.79 -4.10
C VAL A 379 -4.25 -2.68 -3.88
N ALA A 380 -3.44 -2.41 -4.91
CA ALA A 380 -2.44 -1.35 -4.87
C ALA A 380 -2.59 -0.39 -6.05
N SER A 381 -2.24 0.88 -5.82
CA SER A 381 -2.25 1.92 -6.86
C SER A 381 -1.31 1.58 -8.02
N VAL A 382 -0.17 0.94 -7.74
CA VAL A 382 0.78 0.48 -8.76
C VAL A 382 1.14 -0.98 -8.51
N VAL A 383 1.05 -1.80 -9.57
CA VAL A 383 1.28 -3.24 -9.51
C VAL A 383 2.38 -3.66 -10.50
N VAL A 384 3.32 -4.48 -10.04
CA VAL A 384 4.45 -4.98 -10.84
C VAL A 384 4.46 -6.51 -10.82
N ARG A 385 4.44 -7.14 -12.00
CA ARG A 385 4.46 -8.60 -12.19
C ARG A 385 5.42 -9.01 -13.28
N ASN A 386 6.22 -10.06 -13.04
CA ASN A 386 7.14 -10.62 -14.05
C ASN A 386 7.93 -9.50 -14.74
N ALA A 387 8.73 -8.79 -13.98
CA ALA A 387 9.47 -7.62 -14.45
C ALA A 387 10.87 -7.55 -13.83
N GLU A 388 11.82 -6.95 -14.55
CA GLU A 388 13.22 -6.85 -14.12
C GLU A 388 13.72 -5.41 -14.21
N GLY A 389 14.39 -4.94 -13.17
CA GLY A 389 14.98 -3.61 -13.12
C GLY A 389 13.96 -2.46 -13.13
N VAL A 390 12.74 -2.70 -12.65
CA VAL A 390 11.74 -1.63 -12.50
C VAL A 390 12.11 -0.75 -11.32
N ARG A 391 12.09 0.57 -11.52
CA ARG A 391 12.54 1.53 -10.51
C ARG A 391 11.52 2.65 -10.31
N PHE A 392 11.31 2.99 -9.04
CA PHE A 392 10.56 4.17 -8.61
C PHE A 392 11.52 5.10 -7.86
N VAL A 393 11.70 6.32 -8.36
CA VAL A 393 12.67 7.27 -7.83
C VAL A 393 11.97 8.59 -7.54
N ARG A 394 12.02 9.06 -6.30
CA ARG A 394 11.37 10.32 -5.90
C ARG A 394 9.89 10.40 -6.28
N CYS A 395 9.18 9.26 -6.29
CA CYS A 395 7.74 9.19 -6.52
C CYS A 395 6.96 9.38 -5.21
N ARG A 396 5.68 9.70 -5.35
CA ARG A 396 4.76 9.86 -4.21
C ARG A 396 3.57 8.92 -4.42
N PHE A 397 3.24 8.13 -3.41
CA PHE A 397 2.05 7.29 -3.33
C PHE A 397 1.21 7.84 -2.20
N GLU A 398 0.13 8.54 -2.53
CA GLU A 398 -0.62 9.28 -1.53
C GLU A 398 -2.11 9.38 -1.87
N HIS A 399 -2.93 9.67 -0.86
CA HIS A 399 -4.39 9.75 -1.00
C HIS A 399 -4.99 8.50 -1.66
N GLY A 400 -4.52 7.32 -1.26
CA GLY A 400 -4.99 6.04 -1.78
C GLY A 400 -5.89 5.31 -0.78
N ALA A 401 -6.91 4.61 -1.29
CA ALA A 401 -7.79 3.80 -0.45
C ALA A 401 -7.22 2.41 -0.11
N GLY A 402 -6.38 1.87 -0.99
CA GLY A 402 -5.65 0.62 -0.81
C GLY A 402 -4.16 0.84 -0.53
N SER A 403 -3.34 -0.11 -0.96
CA SER A 403 -1.88 -0.05 -0.84
C SER A 403 -1.25 0.86 -1.92
N GLY A 404 -0.03 1.35 -1.66
CA GLY A 404 0.66 2.24 -2.60
C GLY A 404 1.27 1.47 -3.78
N LEU A 405 2.19 0.55 -3.51
CA LEU A 405 2.98 -0.16 -4.50
C LEU A 405 3.07 -1.66 -4.18
N ASP A 406 2.97 -2.51 -5.19
CA ASP A 406 2.99 -3.96 -5.03
C ASP A 406 3.87 -4.67 -6.08
N PHE A 407 4.90 -5.39 -5.62
CA PHE A 407 5.71 -6.31 -6.43
C PHE A 407 5.22 -7.74 -6.21
N VAL A 408 4.27 -8.19 -7.02
CA VAL A 408 3.49 -9.40 -6.76
C VAL A 408 4.28 -10.68 -6.94
N LYS A 409 4.83 -10.92 -8.14
CA LYS A 409 5.61 -12.14 -8.46
C LYS A 409 6.55 -11.94 -9.62
N GLY A 410 7.60 -12.75 -9.67
CA GLY A 410 8.55 -12.80 -10.80
C GLY A 410 9.30 -11.49 -11.00
N THR A 411 9.44 -10.66 -9.97
CA THR A 411 10.17 -9.38 -10.05
C THR A 411 11.62 -9.55 -9.63
N LYS A 412 12.54 -8.94 -10.37
CA LYS A 412 14.00 -9.06 -10.14
C LYS A 412 14.68 -7.69 -10.18
N GLY A 413 15.58 -7.46 -9.24
CA GLY A 413 16.50 -6.31 -9.26
C GLY A 413 15.81 -4.94 -9.33
N GLY A 414 14.61 -4.81 -8.79
CA GLY A 414 13.89 -3.54 -8.70
C GLY A 414 14.47 -2.57 -7.67
N ALA A 415 14.05 -1.30 -7.73
CA ALA A 415 14.42 -0.31 -6.71
C ALA A 415 13.28 0.67 -6.43
N VAL A 416 13.10 1.00 -5.15
CA VAL A 416 12.21 2.06 -4.66
C VAL A 416 13.07 2.99 -3.81
N GLU A 417 13.33 4.19 -4.30
CA GLU A 417 14.31 5.08 -3.68
C GLU A 417 13.84 6.53 -3.60
N GLY A 418 13.91 7.10 -2.42
CA GLY A 418 13.53 8.49 -2.18
C GLY A 418 12.04 8.76 -2.41
N CYS A 419 11.18 7.77 -2.22
CA CYS A 419 9.74 7.89 -2.40
C CYS A 419 9.02 8.23 -1.09
N VAL A 420 7.84 8.83 -1.21
CA VAL A 420 6.91 9.09 -0.09
C VAL A 420 5.68 8.20 -0.23
N PHE A 421 5.32 7.53 0.86
CA PHE A 421 4.09 6.77 1.02
C PHE A 421 3.31 7.39 2.17
N ARG A 422 2.19 8.05 1.85
CA ARG A 422 1.42 8.86 2.83
C ARG A 422 -0.07 8.78 2.58
N ASP A 423 -0.87 8.80 3.64
CA ASP A 423 -2.34 8.80 3.58
C ASP A 423 -2.87 7.68 2.66
N LEU A 424 -2.43 6.45 2.97
CA LEU A 424 -2.84 5.24 2.29
C LEU A 424 -3.76 4.41 3.17
N GLY A 425 -4.84 3.87 2.61
CA GLY A 425 -5.78 3.03 3.34
C GLY A 425 -5.20 1.68 3.73
N GLY A 426 -4.30 1.14 2.93
CA GLY A 426 -3.59 -0.12 3.12
C GLY A 426 -2.11 0.04 3.40
N SER A 427 -1.33 -0.99 3.08
CA SER A 427 0.12 -1.00 3.25
C SER A 427 0.81 0.01 2.32
N GLY A 428 1.92 0.59 2.78
CA GLY A 428 2.73 1.45 1.91
C GLY A 428 3.27 0.67 0.71
N LEU A 429 3.95 -0.45 0.98
CA LEU A 429 4.52 -1.32 -0.05
C LEU A 429 4.31 -2.80 0.30
N GLN A 430 3.90 -3.59 -0.69
CA GLN A 430 3.81 -5.04 -0.62
C GLN A 430 4.80 -5.68 -1.60
N LEU A 431 5.37 -6.84 -1.25
CA LEU A 431 6.33 -7.53 -2.10
C LEU A 431 6.33 -9.04 -1.84
N GLY A 432 6.33 -9.85 -2.90
CA GLY A 432 6.47 -11.30 -2.83
C GLY A 432 5.14 -12.04 -2.72
N SER A 433 5.19 -13.36 -2.57
CA SER A 433 3.99 -14.19 -2.44
C SER A 433 3.49 -14.22 -1.00
N PHE A 434 2.20 -14.02 -0.83
CA PHE A 434 1.46 -14.25 0.41
C PHE A 434 0.59 -15.51 0.30
N GLN A 435 0.93 -16.41 -0.62
CA GLN A 435 0.12 -17.58 -0.99
C GLN A 435 -1.30 -17.18 -1.43
N ASP A 436 -1.39 -16.05 -2.08
CA ASP A 436 -2.54 -15.54 -2.80
C ASP A 436 -2.54 -16.07 -4.25
N GLU A 437 -3.45 -15.65 -5.09
CA GLU A 437 -3.57 -16.10 -6.49
C GLU A 437 -3.82 -17.60 -6.65
N ALA A 438 -4.66 -18.18 -5.78
CA ALA A 438 -5.06 -19.59 -5.80
C ALA A 438 -3.88 -20.59 -5.63
N GLU A 439 -2.85 -20.19 -4.91
CA GLU A 439 -1.75 -21.08 -4.53
C GLU A 439 -2.17 -22.01 -3.37
N GLU A 440 -1.54 -23.18 -3.30
CA GLU A 440 -1.79 -24.16 -2.23
C GLU A 440 -1.15 -23.69 -0.92
N SER A 441 -1.96 -23.19 0.00
CA SER A 441 -1.51 -22.63 1.27
C SER A 441 -1.16 -23.66 2.35
N HIS A 442 -1.41 -24.95 2.12
CA HIS A 442 -1.06 -26.03 3.05
C HIS A 442 0.42 -26.40 3.03
N LEU A 443 1.18 -25.94 2.07
CA LEU A 443 2.60 -26.26 1.92
C LEU A 443 3.46 -25.00 2.08
N PRO A 444 4.70 -25.15 2.60
CA PRO A 444 5.67 -24.06 2.54
C PRO A 444 5.90 -23.62 1.10
N TYR A 445 5.81 -22.33 0.82
CA TYR A 445 5.98 -21.80 -0.54
C TYR A 445 7.40 -22.04 -1.05
N ASN A 446 7.55 -22.99 -1.95
CA ASN A 446 8.81 -23.29 -2.62
C ASN A 446 8.54 -23.76 -4.05
N PRO A 447 8.19 -22.84 -4.95
CA PRO A 447 7.77 -23.17 -6.31
C PRO A 447 8.91 -23.84 -7.10
N ALA A 448 8.56 -24.81 -7.96
CA ALA A 448 9.53 -25.49 -8.81
C ALA A 448 10.21 -24.53 -9.78
N ASP A 449 9.47 -23.58 -10.34
CA ASP A 449 10.03 -22.49 -11.14
C ASP A 449 10.40 -21.31 -10.24
N GLN A 450 11.66 -21.23 -9.88
CA GLN A 450 12.19 -20.17 -9.02
C GLN A 450 12.15 -18.77 -9.67
N ARG A 451 11.80 -18.65 -10.94
CA ARG A 451 11.63 -17.34 -11.59
C ARG A 451 10.44 -16.57 -11.04
N VAL A 452 9.41 -17.26 -10.53
CA VAL A 452 8.22 -16.62 -9.93
C VAL A 452 8.52 -15.91 -8.61
N VAL A 453 9.58 -16.28 -7.89
CA VAL A 453 9.95 -15.70 -6.59
C VAL A 453 10.52 -14.29 -6.80
N CYS A 454 10.00 -13.31 -6.09
CA CYS A 454 10.56 -11.95 -6.10
C CYS A 454 11.96 -11.94 -5.46
N ALA A 455 12.93 -11.26 -6.09
CA ALA A 455 14.31 -11.24 -5.60
C ALA A 455 15.09 -9.96 -5.96
N GLY A 456 16.02 -9.57 -5.06
CA GLY A 456 17.01 -8.53 -5.33
C GLY A 456 16.42 -7.10 -5.39
N THR A 457 15.23 -6.86 -4.86
CA THR A 457 14.64 -5.52 -4.81
C THR A 457 15.23 -4.72 -3.65
N ARG A 458 15.61 -3.47 -3.93
CA ARG A 458 16.11 -2.50 -2.94
C ARG A 458 15.04 -1.45 -2.62
N ILE A 459 14.70 -1.30 -1.35
CA ILE A 459 13.74 -0.33 -0.82
C ILE A 459 14.53 0.57 0.14
N ALA A 460 14.90 1.77 -0.32
CA ALA A 460 15.86 2.60 0.40
C ALA A 460 15.51 4.07 0.42
N ASN A 461 15.79 4.74 1.53
CA ASN A 461 15.61 6.19 1.69
C ASN A 461 14.17 6.66 1.42
N ASN A 462 13.16 5.85 1.76
CA ASN A 462 11.76 6.22 1.59
C ASN A 462 11.16 6.67 2.92
N LEU A 463 10.17 7.53 2.84
CA LEU A 463 9.31 7.93 3.96
C LEU A 463 7.98 7.19 3.87
N PHE A 464 7.61 6.46 4.93
CA PHE A 464 6.32 5.82 5.12
C PHE A 464 5.64 6.45 6.33
N THR A 465 4.55 7.16 6.12
CA THR A 465 3.81 7.82 7.20
C THR A 465 2.32 7.80 6.89
N ASP A 466 1.49 7.67 7.94
CA ASP A 466 0.03 7.63 7.78
C ASP A 466 -0.44 6.59 6.75
N CYS A 467 0.20 5.42 6.70
CA CYS A 467 -0.29 4.25 5.97
C CYS A 467 -1.24 3.42 6.86
N ALA A 468 -2.02 2.52 6.25
CA ALA A 468 -3.00 1.67 6.93
C ALA A 468 -4.13 2.46 7.62
N THR A 469 -4.58 3.55 7.01
CA THR A 469 -5.60 4.45 7.61
C THR A 469 -7.02 3.88 7.52
N GLU A 470 -7.26 2.87 6.68
CA GLU A 470 -8.55 2.17 6.53
C GLU A 470 -8.48 0.74 7.10
N ASP A 471 -7.47 -0.03 6.72
CA ASP A 471 -7.19 -1.34 7.25
C ASP A 471 -6.02 -1.27 8.23
N TRP A 472 -6.35 -1.24 9.53
CA TRP A 472 -5.37 -1.03 10.59
C TRP A 472 -4.42 -2.20 10.82
N GLY A 473 -4.71 -3.39 10.27
CA GLY A 473 -3.83 -4.55 10.29
C GLY A 473 -2.76 -4.52 9.19
N CYS A 474 -2.86 -3.60 8.24
CA CYS A 474 -1.82 -3.36 7.25
C CYS A 474 -0.56 -2.74 7.85
N VAL A 475 0.53 -2.76 7.11
CA VAL A 475 1.88 -2.40 7.57
C VAL A 475 2.55 -1.36 6.66
N GLY A 476 3.63 -0.74 7.14
CA GLY A 476 4.41 0.16 6.28
C GLY A 476 5.01 -0.57 5.08
N ILE A 477 5.73 -1.66 5.33
CA ILE A 477 6.33 -2.53 4.31
C ILE A 477 6.01 -3.99 4.63
N ALA A 478 5.31 -4.68 3.73
CA ALA A 478 5.00 -6.10 3.79
C ALA A 478 5.84 -6.89 2.78
N VAL A 479 6.65 -7.82 3.25
CA VAL A 479 7.40 -8.75 2.41
C VAL A 479 6.93 -10.17 2.72
N GLY A 480 6.31 -10.82 1.76
CA GLY A 480 5.92 -12.22 1.84
C GLY A 480 7.09 -13.16 1.60
N TYR A 481 6.85 -14.27 0.91
CA TYR A 481 7.93 -15.14 0.44
C TYR A 481 8.72 -14.45 -0.66
N ALA A 482 9.89 -13.94 -0.31
CA ALA A 482 10.83 -13.28 -1.20
C ALA A 482 12.26 -13.42 -0.68
N ARG A 483 13.25 -13.21 -1.54
CA ARG A 483 14.67 -13.37 -1.16
C ARG A 483 15.54 -12.22 -1.64
N GLU A 484 16.63 -11.99 -0.91
CA GLU A 484 17.63 -10.97 -1.28
C GLU A 484 17.03 -9.56 -1.35
N ILE A 485 15.96 -9.32 -0.58
CA ILE A 485 15.34 -8.00 -0.47
C ILE A 485 16.14 -7.16 0.51
N THR A 486 16.44 -5.92 0.13
CA THR A 486 17.13 -4.96 1.00
C THR A 486 16.17 -3.82 1.36
N ILE A 487 15.90 -3.66 2.65
CA ILE A 487 15.09 -2.58 3.23
C ILE A 487 16.04 -1.77 4.11
N GLU A 488 16.48 -0.60 3.62
CA GLU A 488 17.52 0.15 4.30
C GLU A 488 17.29 1.65 4.29
N HIS A 489 17.70 2.31 5.37
CA HIS A 489 17.63 3.77 5.50
C HIS A 489 16.24 4.38 5.26
N ASN A 490 15.16 3.61 5.46
CA ASN A 490 13.81 4.15 5.40
C ASN A 490 13.42 4.77 6.75
N GLU A 491 12.51 5.75 6.70
CA GLU A 491 11.85 6.29 7.88
C GLU A 491 10.37 5.86 7.87
N LEU A 492 9.91 5.21 8.95
CA LEU A 492 8.56 4.69 9.08
C LEU A 492 7.95 5.20 10.39
N ASN A 493 6.82 5.87 10.30
CA ASN A 493 6.14 6.45 11.47
C ASN A 493 4.63 6.61 11.26
N ASN A 494 3.92 6.97 12.32
CA ASN A 494 2.46 7.19 12.32
C ASN A 494 1.69 5.98 11.76
N LEU A 495 2.03 4.77 12.21
CA LEU A 495 1.41 3.55 11.73
C LEU A 495 0.52 2.91 12.81
N PRO A 496 -0.66 2.39 12.46
CA PRO A 496 -1.57 1.77 13.42
C PRO A 496 -1.06 0.43 13.97
N TYR A 497 -0.17 -0.23 13.25
CA TYR A 497 0.33 -1.58 13.54
C TYR A 497 1.86 -1.66 13.34
N THR A 498 2.34 -2.74 12.76
CA THR A 498 3.75 -3.04 12.47
C THR A 498 4.33 -2.13 11.38
N ALA A 499 5.58 -1.72 11.52
CA ALA A 499 6.22 -0.92 10.47
C ALA A 499 6.77 -1.77 9.33
N VAL A 500 7.53 -2.82 9.64
CA VAL A 500 8.13 -3.72 8.64
C VAL A 500 7.82 -5.17 9.00
N SER A 501 7.11 -5.88 8.12
CA SER A 501 6.84 -7.31 8.23
C SER A 501 7.60 -8.08 7.15
N VAL A 502 8.40 -9.10 7.53
CA VAL A 502 9.19 -9.90 6.59
C VAL A 502 8.97 -11.39 6.84
N GLY A 503 8.46 -12.07 5.83
CA GLY A 503 8.10 -13.49 5.85
C GLY A 503 6.60 -13.71 5.86
N TRP A 504 6.20 -14.93 5.53
CA TRP A 504 4.84 -15.40 5.45
C TRP A 504 4.75 -16.89 5.75
N GLY A 505 3.60 -17.42 6.15
CA GLY A 505 3.26 -18.83 6.14
C GLY A 505 3.69 -19.64 7.37
N TRP A 506 4.21 -19.03 8.42
CA TRP A 506 4.44 -19.61 9.77
C TRP A 506 5.28 -20.91 9.81
N THR A 507 6.10 -21.19 8.77
CA THR A 507 6.77 -22.47 8.59
C THR A 507 8.24 -22.46 9.01
N ARG A 508 8.70 -23.55 9.65
CA ARG A 508 10.12 -23.82 9.93
C ARG A 508 10.83 -24.56 8.79
N SER A 509 10.05 -25.05 7.83
CA SER A 509 10.55 -25.82 6.69
C SER A 509 11.23 -24.94 5.66
N PRO A 510 12.12 -25.52 4.83
CA PRO A 510 12.70 -24.81 3.69
C PRO A 510 11.63 -24.22 2.77
N ASN A 511 11.79 -22.96 2.41
CA ASN A 511 10.88 -22.20 1.58
C ASN A 511 11.67 -21.21 0.72
N ALA A 512 10.96 -20.39 -0.08
CA ALA A 512 11.60 -19.47 -1.02
C ALA A 512 12.19 -18.21 -0.36
N ALA A 513 11.90 -17.93 0.92
CA ALA A 513 12.39 -16.74 1.61
C ALA A 513 13.82 -16.91 2.11
N GLY A 514 14.59 -15.83 2.16
CA GLY A 514 15.93 -15.82 2.76
C GLY A 514 16.82 -14.72 2.23
N LYS A 515 17.96 -14.52 2.91
CA LYS A 515 18.99 -13.51 2.61
C LYS A 515 18.44 -12.07 2.52
N ASN A 516 17.30 -11.81 3.19
CA ASN A 516 16.73 -10.49 3.26
C ASN A 516 17.54 -9.62 4.24
N ARG A 517 17.53 -8.31 4.04
CA ARG A 517 18.26 -7.36 4.87
C ARG A 517 17.33 -6.23 5.30
N VAL A 518 17.16 -6.04 6.59
CA VAL A 518 16.43 -4.91 7.19
C VAL A 518 17.44 -4.13 8.02
N VAL A 519 18.02 -3.07 7.46
CA VAL A 519 19.22 -2.44 8.02
C VAL A 519 19.13 -0.92 8.02
N GLY A 520 19.48 -0.30 9.16
CA GLY A 520 19.61 1.15 9.24
C GLY A 520 18.29 1.92 9.10
N ASN A 521 17.14 1.29 9.31
CA ASN A 521 15.85 1.97 9.25
C ASN A 521 15.55 2.69 10.56
N ARG A 522 14.76 3.76 10.48
CA ARG A 522 14.27 4.58 11.57
C ARG A 522 12.77 4.37 11.74
N ILE A 523 12.35 3.83 12.89
CA ILE A 523 10.97 3.40 13.14
C ILE A 523 10.51 4.00 14.47
N PHE A 524 9.39 4.75 14.45
CA PHE A 524 8.85 5.37 15.65
C PHE A 524 7.37 5.74 15.51
N ASN A 525 6.69 5.95 16.64
CA ASN A 525 5.27 6.25 16.69
C ASN A 525 4.43 5.25 15.88
N ILE A 526 4.52 3.98 16.28
CA ILE A 526 3.79 2.87 15.65
C ILE A 526 2.95 2.11 16.67
N ALA A 527 2.15 1.15 16.20
CA ALA A 527 1.18 0.41 17.00
C ALA A 527 0.04 1.28 17.55
N THR A 528 -0.21 2.46 16.96
CA THR A 528 -1.13 3.47 17.52
C THR A 528 -2.59 3.00 17.65
N ARG A 529 -2.94 1.84 17.05
CA ARG A 529 -4.27 1.21 17.12
C ARG A 529 -4.23 -0.23 17.61
N MET A 530 -3.23 -1.00 17.20
CA MET A 530 -3.18 -2.46 17.32
C MET A 530 -2.20 -2.91 18.41
N ALA A 531 -2.32 -4.16 18.82
CA ALA A 531 -1.36 -4.89 19.64
C ALA A 531 -0.84 -6.10 18.86
N ASP A 532 -0.10 -7.01 19.52
CA ASP A 532 0.52 -8.18 18.90
C ASP A 532 1.45 -7.79 17.74
N THR A 533 2.36 -6.87 17.99
CA THR A 533 3.09 -6.10 16.99
C THR A 533 4.56 -5.92 17.32
N GLY A 534 5.34 -5.61 16.31
CA GLY A 534 6.73 -5.17 16.45
C GLY A 534 7.09 -4.06 15.48
N GLY A 535 8.11 -3.26 15.82
CA GLY A 535 8.69 -2.34 14.85
C GLY A 535 9.16 -3.09 13.60
N ILE A 536 9.83 -4.23 13.82
CA ILE A 536 10.16 -5.21 12.79
C ILE A 536 9.60 -6.55 13.24
N TYR A 537 8.78 -7.17 12.40
CA TYR A 537 8.10 -8.44 12.62
C TYR A 537 8.55 -9.46 11.58
N THR A 538 8.76 -10.70 11.97
CA THR A 538 9.22 -11.76 11.04
C THR A 538 8.43 -13.04 11.20
N LEU A 539 8.28 -13.77 10.09
CA LEU A 539 7.65 -15.08 10.00
C LEU A 539 8.52 -16.05 9.21
N SER A 540 8.34 -17.34 9.47
CA SER A 540 8.94 -18.45 8.73
C SER A 540 10.48 -18.52 8.72
N ALA A 541 10.99 -19.64 8.27
CA ALA A 541 12.43 -19.85 8.09
C ALA A 541 12.97 -18.96 6.96
N GLN A 542 14.00 -18.18 7.26
CA GLN A 542 14.63 -17.25 6.32
C GLN A 542 16.15 -17.31 6.42
N PRO A 543 16.79 -18.35 5.88
CA PRO A 543 18.24 -18.53 6.01
C PRO A 543 19.02 -17.32 5.50
N GLY A 544 19.92 -16.81 6.34
CA GLY A 544 20.80 -15.68 6.02
C GLY A 544 20.14 -14.30 6.05
N THR A 545 18.90 -14.19 6.51
CA THR A 545 18.25 -12.89 6.72
C THR A 545 18.90 -12.15 7.90
N LEU A 546 19.13 -10.84 7.71
CA LEU A 546 19.78 -9.95 8.67
C LEU A 546 18.83 -8.80 9.05
N VAL A 547 18.62 -8.62 10.36
CA VAL A 547 17.95 -7.45 10.95
C VAL A 547 18.98 -6.73 11.81
N ALA A 548 19.49 -5.58 11.35
CA ALA A 548 20.59 -4.93 12.02
C ALA A 548 20.59 -3.40 11.93
N GLU A 549 21.19 -2.75 12.92
CA GLU A 549 21.48 -1.31 12.92
C GLU A 549 20.23 -0.42 12.72
N ASN A 550 19.04 -0.96 13.03
CA ASN A 550 17.81 -0.18 13.01
C ASN A 550 17.67 0.61 14.32
N ALA A 551 16.99 1.74 14.28
CA ALA A 551 16.59 2.50 15.47
C ALA A 551 15.08 2.47 15.63
N ILE A 552 14.58 1.93 16.75
CA ILE A 552 13.17 1.68 16.98
C ILE A 552 12.76 2.21 18.36
N TRP A 553 11.74 3.07 18.43
CA TRP A 553 11.20 3.60 19.68
C TRP A 553 9.73 4.01 19.51
N ASP A 554 9.07 4.45 20.57
CA ASP A 554 7.66 4.87 20.58
C ASP A 554 6.72 3.84 19.91
N VAL A 555 6.81 2.59 20.40
CA VAL A 555 5.87 1.53 20.04
C VAL A 555 4.81 1.46 21.15
N THR A 556 3.60 1.97 20.88
CA THR A 556 2.58 2.15 21.92
C THR A 556 1.22 1.70 21.42
N PRO A 557 0.72 0.51 21.83
CA PRO A 557 -0.61 0.04 21.46
C PRO A 557 -1.72 1.01 21.85
N GLY A 558 -2.66 1.20 20.91
CA GLY A 558 -3.76 2.13 21.07
C GLY A 558 -4.69 1.82 22.25
N PRO A 559 -5.58 2.77 22.63
CA PRO A 559 -6.41 2.65 23.83
C PRO A 559 -7.37 1.46 23.79
N TRP A 560 -7.75 1.00 22.61
CA TRP A 560 -8.71 -0.07 22.39
C TRP A 560 -8.08 -1.43 22.07
N ALA A 561 -6.75 -1.52 21.94
CA ALA A 561 -6.05 -2.77 21.72
C ALA A 561 -6.36 -3.79 22.83
N HIS A 562 -6.54 -5.05 22.46
CA HIS A 562 -6.96 -6.14 23.36
C HIS A 562 -5.94 -6.44 24.47
N ASP A 563 -4.65 -6.29 24.18
CA ASP A 563 -3.53 -6.42 25.12
C ASP A 563 -2.46 -5.35 24.87
N LYS A 564 -2.49 -4.30 25.69
CA LYS A 564 -1.56 -3.18 25.59
C LYS A 564 -0.11 -3.54 25.94
N ALA A 565 0.13 -4.70 26.52
CA ALA A 565 1.47 -5.16 26.87
C ALA A 565 2.10 -6.01 25.73
N HIS A 566 1.28 -6.50 24.78
CA HIS A 566 1.72 -7.39 23.70
C HIS A 566 2.25 -6.60 22.51
N TRP A 567 3.48 -6.13 22.64
CA TRP A 567 4.25 -5.43 21.60
C TRP A 567 5.76 -5.56 21.87
N SER A 568 6.56 -5.32 20.85
CA SER A 568 8.02 -5.32 20.99
C SER A 568 8.70 -4.43 19.95
N TYR A 569 10.00 -4.17 20.10
CA TYR A 569 10.77 -3.48 19.06
C TYR A 569 11.09 -4.41 17.88
N VAL A 570 11.48 -5.65 18.17
CA VAL A 570 11.67 -6.70 17.17
C VAL A 570 10.94 -7.96 17.64
N TYR A 571 10.09 -8.50 16.77
CA TYR A 571 9.29 -9.68 17.04
C TYR A 571 9.65 -10.80 16.04
N LEU A 572 10.31 -11.84 16.52
CA LEU A 572 10.47 -13.07 15.78
C LEU A 572 9.29 -13.97 16.13
N ASP A 573 8.32 -14.06 15.23
CA ASP A 573 7.12 -14.86 15.43
C ASP A 573 7.25 -16.24 14.77
N GLU A 574 6.16 -16.95 14.65
CA GLU A 574 6.10 -18.37 14.33
C GLU A 574 6.92 -18.77 13.10
N GLY A 575 7.70 -19.83 13.26
CA GLY A 575 8.55 -20.35 12.22
C GLY A 575 9.86 -19.60 11.99
N SER A 576 10.01 -18.37 12.50
CA SER A 576 11.22 -17.56 12.31
C SER A 576 12.49 -18.35 12.67
N ALA A 577 13.36 -18.60 11.68
CA ALA A 577 14.53 -19.44 11.82
C ALA A 577 15.69 -19.00 10.93
N PHE A 578 16.92 -19.32 11.36
CA PHE A 578 18.17 -19.08 10.63
C PHE A 578 18.44 -17.61 10.29
N MET A 579 17.95 -16.69 11.12
CA MET A 579 18.15 -15.24 10.99
C MET A 579 19.22 -14.73 11.95
N THR A 580 19.79 -13.57 11.63
CA THR A 580 20.67 -12.81 12.53
C THR A 580 20.01 -11.49 12.89
N VAL A 581 19.87 -11.21 14.19
CA VAL A 581 19.32 -9.96 14.74
C VAL A 581 20.40 -9.34 15.64
N ARG A 582 20.94 -8.18 15.24
CA ARG A 582 22.04 -7.56 15.98
C ARG A 582 22.10 -6.05 15.84
N ASP A 583 22.71 -5.42 16.81
CA ASP A 583 23.04 -3.99 16.81
C ASP A 583 21.83 -3.05 16.56
N ASN A 584 20.61 -3.49 16.89
CA ASN A 584 19.42 -2.63 16.79
C ASN A 584 19.30 -1.76 18.04
N TRP A 585 19.25 -0.45 17.87
CA TRP A 585 19.08 0.49 18.97
C TRP A 585 17.59 0.61 19.35
N CYS A 586 17.32 0.38 20.64
CA CYS A 586 16.00 0.56 21.24
C CYS A 586 16.19 1.12 22.65
N PRO A 587 15.23 1.92 23.20
CA PRO A 587 15.39 2.53 24.52
C PRO A 587 15.37 1.54 25.69
N GLU A 588 14.82 0.34 25.48
CA GLU A 588 14.77 -0.74 26.47
C GLU A 588 14.89 -2.13 25.80
N GLU A 589 15.08 -3.18 26.60
CA GLU A 589 15.10 -4.55 26.10
C GLU A 589 13.69 -5.14 26.11
N LYS A 590 12.92 -4.87 25.06
CA LYS A 590 11.59 -5.44 24.87
C LYS A 590 11.47 -6.09 23.49
N PHE A 591 11.73 -7.40 23.49
CA PHE A 591 11.77 -8.25 22.29
C PHE A 591 10.89 -9.48 22.48
N GLN A 592 10.24 -9.92 21.42
CA GLN A 592 9.39 -11.12 21.43
C GLN A 592 9.98 -12.21 20.55
N LYS A 593 9.82 -13.45 21.01
CA LYS A 593 10.20 -14.69 20.32
C LYS A 593 9.10 -15.71 20.57
N ASN A 594 8.27 -15.97 19.57
CA ASN A 594 7.16 -16.90 19.69
C ASN A 594 7.31 -18.06 18.71
N ALA A 595 7.24 -19.29 19.20
CA ALA A 595 7.25 -20.52 18.41
C ALA A 595 8.31 -20.55 17.28
N ASN A 596 9.51 -20.00 17.56
CA ASN A 596 10.58 -19.89 16.58
C ASN A 596 11.14 -21.25 16.17
N GLY A 597 11.76 -21.31 14.99
CA GLY A 597 12.60 -22.38 14.53
C GLY A 597 14.06 -22.24 15.04
N PRO A 598 14.95 -23.15 14.63
CA PRO A 598 16.35 -23.17 15.05
C PRO A 598 17.22 -22.12 14.35
N GLY A 599 18.44 -21.94 14.84
CA GLY A 599 19.52 -21.24 14.13
C GLY A 599 19.41 -19.71 14.12
N ASN A 600 18.54 -19.11 14.92
CA ASN A 600 18.50 -17.66 15.09
C ASN A 600 19.69 -17.20 15.95
N VAL A 601 20.42 -16.20 15.47
CA VAL A 601 21.52 -15.53 16.16
C VAL A 601 21.03 -14.17 16.67
N TRP A 602 21.22 -13.91 17.96
CA TRP A 602 20.77 -12.70 18.62
C TRP A 602 21.92 -12.05 19.37
N GLU A 603 22.35 -10.85 18.92
CA GLU A 603 23.53 -10.17 19.48
C GLU A 603 23.25 -8.67 19.65
N LYS A 604 23.64 -8.10 20.83
CA LYS A 604 23.72 -6.65 21.09
C LYS A 604 22.53 -5.84 20.56
N ASN A 605 21.32 -6.11 21.02
CA ASN A 605 20.16 -5.29 20.74
C ASN A 605 19.72 -4.54 21.99
N GLY A 606 19.10 -3.38 21.85
CA GLY A 606 18.57 -2.59 22.96
C GLY A 606 19.40 -1.36 23.32
N PRO A 607 19.30 -0.86 24.57
CA PRO A 607 19.92 0.39 25.00
C PRO A 607 21.44 0.35 25.05
N GLY A 608 22.04 -0.85 25.07
CA GLY A 608 23.49 -1.05 25.01
C GLY A 608 24.12 -0.84 23.63
N VAL A 609 23.30 -0.67 22.58
CA VAL A 609 23.79 -0.35 21.23
C VAL A 609 24.19 1.14 21.19
N PRO A 610 25.31 1.50 20.53
CA PRO A 610 25.75 2.90 20.47
C PRO A 610 24.69 3.85 19.91
N GLU A 611 24.50 5.02 20.54
CA GLU A 611 23.58 6.08 20.11
C GLU A 611 23.83 6.54 18.65
N SER A 612 25.04 6.37 18.14
CA SER A 612 25.38 6.62 16.75
C SER A 612 24.56 5.78 15.76
N VAL A 613 24.04 4.63 16.16
CA VAL A 613 23.10 3.83 15.34
C VAL A 613 21.80 4.61 15.14
N LYS A 614 21.23 5.15 16.24
CA LYS A 614 20.02 5.96 16.18
C LYS A 614 20.16 7.20 15.27
N THR A 615 21.32 7.86 15.35
CA THR A 615 21.55 9.10 14.60
C THR A 615 21.76 8.88 13.10
N ARG A 616 22.36 7.76 12.70
CA ARG A 616 22.59 7.42 11.28
C ARG A 616 21.46 6.60 10.64
N SER A 617 20.53 6.07 11.44
CA SER A 617 19.36 5.34 10.92
C SER A 617 18.33 6.28 10.29
N GLY A 618 17.58 5.76 9.33
CA GLY A 618 16.60 6.52 8.56
C GLY A 618 17.21 7.20 7.35
N LEU A 619 16.51 8.19 6.83
CA LEU A 619 16.86 8.89 5.59
C LEU A 619 18.29 9.45 5.62
N GLU A 620 19.08 9.10 4.61
CA GLU A 620 20.37 9.72 4.36
C GLU A 620 20.20 11.21 4.04
N GLU A 621 21.27 12.00 4.20
CA GLU A 621 21.22 13.47 4.13
C GLU A 621 20.55 13.99 2.84
N SER A 622 20.85 13.38 1.71
CA SER A 622 20.30 13.74 0.39
C SER A 622 18.80 13.48 0.20
N PHE A 623 18.16 12.82 1.17
CA PHE A 623 16.73 12.46 1.14
C PHE A 623 15.91 13.04 2.30
N ARG A 624 16.52 13.87 3.17
CA ARG A 624 15.81 14.43 4.33
C ARG A 624 14.76 15.47 3.96
N ASP A 625 14.83 16.01 2.75
CA ASP A 625 13.81 16.87 2.14
C ASP A 625 12.42 16.20 2.07
N LEU A 626 12.36 14.85 2.03
CA LEU A 626 11.10 14.11 2.03
C LEU A 626 10.23 14.31 3.29
N ARG A 627 10.80 14.81 4.38
CA ARG A 627 10.07 15.13 5.62
C ARG A 627 9.29 16.45 5.54
N GLU A 628 9.71 17.34 4.65
CA GLU A 628 9.16 18.69 4.48
C GLU A 628 8.06 18.73 3.40
N ASP A 629 7.94 17.67 2.62
CA ASP A 629 7.01 17.54 1.49
C ASP A 629 5.57 17.15 1.90
#